data_ed279bbfd824f4290ddf2a4a951642be
#
_entry.id   ed279bbfd824f4290ddf2a4a951642be
#
_cell.length_a   1.000
_cell.length_b   1.000
_cell.length_c   1.000
_cell.angle_alpha   90.00
_cell.angle_beta   90.00
_cell.angle_gamma   90.00
#
_symmetry.space_group_name_H-M   'P 1'
#
loop_
_entity.id
_entity.type
_entity.pdbx_description
1 polymer ?
#
loop_
_entity_poly.entity_id
_entity_poly.type
_entity_poly.pdbx_seq_one_letter_code
_entity_poly.pdbx_strand_id
1 'polypeptide(L)'
;VYAVPLDGGKVVPLDPGHEVGRIDIMGRDAIVVGSDKDEALIFSTVSLTGAPALASRFRFPAAGEGENRSHAFFYRPDPGGNGDDGLLGLPVMRSGENGTKFLGSAASVLYLRRDRRDLSLAGTLDARPGQGDDNCLASCVDWYGNARPVFFGGRIFALMGYELVEGRWQAGAVREKARIDFAPRRRGGR
;
A
#
# COMPACT_ATOMS: atom_id res chain seq x y z
N VAL A 1 -0.03 -9.64 -18.45
CA VAL A 1 0.16 -8.20 -18.67
C VAL A 1 0.85 -7.98 -20.00
N TYR A 2 0.61 -6.85 -20.65
CA TYR A 2 1.24 -6.52 -21.93
C TYR A 2 1.85 -5.12 -21.86
N ALA A 3 3.09 -4.99 -22.29
CA ALA A 3 3.68 -3.69 -22.57
C ALA A 3 3.44 -3.33 -24.04
N VAL A 4 2.75 -2.21 -24.27
CA VAL A 4 2.33 -1.76 -25.59
C VAL A 4 3.02 -0.42 -25.89
N PRO A 5 3.96 -0.36 -26.83
CA PRO A 5 4.58 0.89 -27.26
C PRO A 5 3.55 1.81 -27.96
N LEU A 6 3.55 3.08 -27.58
CA LEU A 6 2.63 4.07 -28.17
C LEU A 6 3.02 4.46 -29.60
N ASP A 7 4.24 4.22 -30.01
CA ASP A 7 4.77 4.48 -31.34
C ASP A 7 4.52 3.34 -32.35
N GLY A 8 3.72 2.33 -31.96
CA GLY A 8 3.39 1.20 -32.81
C GLY A 8 4.44 0.09 -32.85
N GLY A 9 5.36 0.07 -31.88
CA GLY A 9 6.35 -0.99 -31.73
C GLY A 9 5.74 -2.35 -31.35
N LYS A 10 6.60 -3.35 -31.19
CA LYS A 10 6.18 -4.72 -30.87
C LYS A 10 5.60 -4.80 -29.44
N VAL A 11 4.39 -5.36 -29.34
CA VAL A 11 3.78 -5.69 -28.04
C VAL A 11 4.57 -6.80 -27.35
N VAL A 12 4.91 -6.60 -26.08
CA VAL A 12 5.66 -7.56 -25.26
C VAL A 12 4.74 -8.16 -24.20
N PRO A 13 4.45 -9.46 -24.26
CA PRO A 13 3.74 -10.13 -23.17
C PRO A 13 4.68 -10.32 -21.97
N LEU A 14 4.14 -10.11 -20.78
CA LEU A 14 4.84 -10.26 -19.50
C LEU A 14 3.95 -11.09 -18.56
N ASP A 15 4.47 -12.18 -18.04
CA ASP A 15 3.77 -13.01 -17.06
C ASP A 15 4.32 -12.73 -15.65
N PRO A 16 3.59 -11.99 -14.80
CA PRO A 16 4.02 -11.74 -13.44
C PRO A 16 3.96 -13.00 -12.54
N GLY A 17 3.30 -14.08 -12.98
CA GLY A 17 3.18 -15.32 -12.23
C GLY A 17 2.31 -15.21 -10.98
N HIS A 18 1.37 -14.26 -10.97
CA HIS A 18 0.36 -14.05 -9.92
C HIS A 18 -0.86 -13.35 -10.53
N GLU A 19 -1.97 -13.34 -9.83
CA GLU A 19 -3.14 -12.57 -10.20
C GLU A 19 -2.81 -11.07 -10.24
N VAL A 20 -3.52 -10.33 -11.09
CA VAL A 20 -3.30 -8.90 -11.27
C VAL A 20 -4.48 -8.14 -10.69
N GLY A 21 -4.28 -7.52 -9.54
CA GLY A 21 -5.25 -6.62 -8.92
C GLY A 21 -5.13 -5.19 -9.43
N ARG A 22 -3.88 -4.73 -9.63
CA ARG A 22 -3.60 -3.38 -10.16
C ARG A 22 -2.28 -3.29 -10.91
N ILE A 23 -2.19 -2.23 -11.70
CA ILE A 23 -0.96 -1.78 -12.35
C ILE A 23 -0.85 -0.28 -12.11
N ASP A 24 0.29 0.17 -11.59
CA ASP A 24 0.57 1.57 -11.31
C ASP A 24 1.94 1.99 -11.83
N ILE A 25 2.16 3.30 -11.91
CA ILE A 25 3.45 3.89 -12.27
C ILE A 25 4.33 3.96 -11.03
N MET A 26 5.59 3.59 -11.17
CA MET A 26 6.59 3.68 -10.12
C MET A 26 7.91 4.25 -10.69
N GLY A 27 8.01 5.58 -10.70
CA GLY A 27 9.10 6.29 -11.36
C GLY A 27 9.04 6.11 -12.87
N ARG A 28 10.09 5.53 -13.47
CA ARG A 28 10.17 5.23 -14.91
C ARG A 28 9.72 3.80 -15.27
N ASP A 29 9.34 3.03 -14.27
CA ASP A 29 8.90 1.65 -14.40
C ASP A 29 7.40 1.55 -14.04
N ALA A 30 6.83 0.38 -14.24
CA ALA A 30 5.52 0.02 -13.73
C ALA A 30 5.65 -1.00 -12.59
N ILE A 31 4.61 -1.06 -11.75
CA ILE A 31 4.45 -2.09 -10.75
C ILE A 31 3.14 -2.82 -10.97
N VAL A 32 3.18 -4.13 -10.90
CA VAL A 32 2.02 -5.02 -10.95
C VAL A 32 1.83 -5.58 -9.56
N VAL A 33 0.67 -5.34 -8.96
CA VAL A 33 0.32 -5.82 -7.62
C VAL A 33 -0.85 -6.78 -7.73
N GLY A 34 -0.83 -7.83 -6.95
CA GLY A 34 -1.91 -8.80 -6.87
C GLY A 34 -1.57 -9.92 -5.90
N SER A 35 -2.32 -11.01 -5.92
CA SER A 35 -2.17 -12.13 -4.98
C SER A 35 -1.65 -13.39 -5.67
N ASP A 36 -0.94 -14.20 -4.89
CA ASP A 36 -0.62 -15.56 -5.30
C ASP A 36 -1.69 -16.56 -4.79
N LYS A 37 -1.52 -17.82 -5.13
CA LYS A 37 -2.41 -18.92 -4.70
C LYS A 37 -2.48 -19.11 -3.18
N ASP A 38 -1.51 -18.61 -2.45
CA ASP A 38 -1.43 -18.70 -0.99
C ASP A 38 -1.98 -17.41 -0.33
N GLU A 39 -2.73 -16.60 -1.08
CA GLU A 39 -3.27 -15.29 -0.63
C GLU A 39 -2.20 -14.31 -0.13
N ALA A 40 -0.96 -14.44 -0.58
CA ALA A 40 0.07 -13.44 -0.29
C ALA A 40 0.05 -12.33 -1.34
N LEU A 41 0.29 -11.11 -0.89
CA LEU A 41 0.38 -9.96 -1.77
C LEU A 41 1.73 -9.93 -2.48
N ILE A 42 1.69 -9.88 -3.81
CA ILE A 42 2.88 -9.89 -4.67
C ILE A 42 3.02 -8.56 -5.37
N PHE A 43 4.24 -8.07 -5.40
CA PHE A 43 4.65 -6.85 -6.10
C PHE A 43 5.68 -7.22 -7.15
N SER A 44 5.36 -7.03 -8.42
CA SER A 44 6.28 -7.29 -9.54
C SER A 44 6.64 -5.98 -10.22
N THR A 45 7.90 -5.59 -10.17
CA THR A 45 8.41 -4.42 -10.90
C THR A 45 8.61 -4.77 -12.36
N VAL A 46 8.05 -3.97 -13.24
CA VAL A 46 8.22 -4.07 -14.70
C VAL A 46 9.10 -2.92 -15.15
N SER A 47 10.29 -3.25 -15.63
CA SER A 47 11.15 -2.26 -16.30
C SER A 47 10.54 -1.86 -17.63
N LEU A 48 10.39 -0.55 -17.85
CA LEU A 48 9.95 0.04 -19.12
C LEU A 48 11.09 0.76 -19.84
N THR A 49 12.29 0.76 -19.26
CA THR A 49 13.48 1.34 -19.89
C THR A 49 14.15 0.30 -20.78
N GLY A 50 14.18 0.56 -22.08
CA GLY A 50 14.64 -0.42 -23.07
C GLY A 50 13.57 -1.47 -23.38
N ALA A 51 13.96 -2.73 -23.50
CA ALA A 51 13.00 -3.81 -23.71
C ALA A 51 12.21 -4.08 -22.41
N PRO A 52 10.87 -4.03 -22.43
CA PRO A 52 10.06 -4.30 -21.26
C PRO A 52 10.33 -5.69 -20.68
N ALA A 53 10.56 -5.77 -19.36
CA ALA A 53 10.85 -7.02 -18.68
C ALA A 53 10.44 -6.96 -17.20
N LEU A 54 10.14 -8.12 -16.62
CA LEU A 54 10.04 -8.25 -15.16
C LEU A 54 11.43 -8.07 -14.56
N ALA A 55 11.58 -7.13 -13.63
CA ALA A 55 12.86 -6.74 -13.05
C ALA A 55 13.06 -7.30 -11.65
N SER A 56 12.03 -7.24 -10.80
CA SER A 56 12.11 -7.74 -9.43
C SER A 56 10.73 -8.18 -8.94
N ARG A 57 10.72 -8.94 -7.85
CA ARG A 57 9.50 -9.39 -7.18
C ARG A 57 9.67 -9.32 -5.66
N PHE A 58 8.68 -8.78 -5.00
CA PHE A 58 8.56 -8.77 -3.55
C PHE A 58 7.27 -9.48 -3.12
N ARG A 59 7.35 -10.33 -2.09
CA ARG A 59 6.21 -11.08 -1.55
C ARG A 59 5.94 -10.65 -0.11
N PHE A 60 4.73 -10.21 0.16
CA PHE A 60 4.26 -9.87 1.50
C PHE A 60 3.24 -10.92 1.95
N PRO A 61 3.60 -11.79 2.91
CA PRO A 61 2.77 -12.93 3.29
C PRO A 61 1.58 -12.49 4.15
N ALA A 62 0.52 -13.32 4.14
CA ALA A 62 -0.67 -13.20 4.99
C ALA A 62 -1.34 -11.81 4.94
N ALA A 63 -1.39 -11.20 3.75
CA ALA A 63 -2.06 -9.94 3.54
C ALA A 63 -2.70 -9.88 2.15
N GLY A 64 -3.90 -9.34 2.09
CA GLY A 64 -4.56 -8.93 0.85
C GLY A 64 -4.44 -7.44 0.62
N GLU A 65 -4.72 -6.98 -0.59
CA GLU A 65 -4.87 -5.55 -0.88
C GLU A 65 -6.13 -5.03 -0.17
N GLY A 66 -5.96 -4.04 0.71
CA GLY A 66 -7.06 -3.51 1.52
C GLY A 66 -7.97 -2.55 0.75
N GLU A 67 -7.41 -1.84 -0.22
CA GLU A 67 -8.11 -0.89 -1.08
C GLU A 67 -7.47 -0.91 -2.46
N ASN A 68 -8.23 -1.23 -3.48
CA ASN A 68 -7.74 -1.36 -4.85
C ASN A 68 -8.03 -0.14 -5.74
N ARG A 69 -8.60 0.92 -5.19
CA ARG A 69 -8.82 2.16 -5.95
C ARG A 69 -7.51 2.92 -6.15
N SER A 70 -7.44 3.71 -7.23
CA SER A 70 -6.22 4.42 -7.64
C SER A 70 -5.64 5.34 -6.56
N HIS A 71 -6.48 5.93 -5.72
CA HIS A 71 -6.03 6.81 -4.63
C HIS A 71 -5.41 6.08 -3.42
N ALA A 72 -5.41 4.77 -3.41
CA ALA A 72 -4.86 3.98 -2.32
C ALA A 72 -3.37 3.64 -2.50
N PHE A 73 -2.86 3.73 -3.72
CA PHE A 73 -1.48 3.47 -4.05
C PHE A 73 -0.74 4.79 -4.28
N PHE A 74 0.35 5.02 -3.54
CA PHE A 74 1.19 6.18 -3.74
C PHE A 74 2.67 5.82 -3.72
N TYR A 75 3.37 6.24 -4.76
CA TYR A 75 4.82 6.19 -4.83
C TYR A 75 5.37 7.61 -4.72
N ARG A 76 6.26 7.83 -3.75
CA ARG A 76 7.01 9.05 -3.58
C ARG A 76 8.46 8.79 -3.93
N PRO A 77 8.96 9.28 -5.07
CA PRO A 77 10.39 9.21 -5.39
C PRO A 77 11.21 10.03 -4.40
N ASP A 78 12.46 9.65 -4.24
CA ASP A 78 13.42 10.42 -3.44
C ASP A 78 13.73 11.75 -4.14
N PRO A 79 13.88 12.84 -3.36
CA PRO A 79 14.23 14.14 -3.92
C PRO A 79 15.56 14.11 -4.67
N GLY A 80 15.59 14.73 -5.86
CA GLY A 80 16.80 14.81 -6.68
C GLY A 80 17.21 13.55 -7.42
N GLY A 81 16.45 12.46 -7.28
CA GLY A 81 16.66 11.21 -8.01
C GLY A 81 15.98 11.19 -9.38
N ASN A 82 16.20 10.12 -10.12
CA ASN A 82 15.58 9.84 -11.41
C ASN A 82 14.21 9.14 -11.30
N GLY A 83 13.68 8.96 -10.08
CA GLY A 83 12.44 8.25 -9.79
C GLY A 83 12.60 6.75 -9.54
N ASP A 84 13.82 6.22 -9.59
CA ASP A 84 14.08 4.79 -9.40
C ASP A 84 14.18 4.40 -7.93
N ASP A 85 14.44 5.37 -7.06
CA ASP A 85 14.47 5.21 -5.60
C ASP A 85 13.32 5.97 -4.95
N GLY A 86 12.73 5.41 -3.91
CA GLY A 86 11.61 6.05 -3.26
C GLY A 86 10.90 5.18 -2.23
N LEU A 87 9.78 5.67 -1.76
CA LEU A 87 8.92 5.00 -0.81
C LEU A 87 7.53 4.79 -1.42
N LEU A 88 7.10 3.55 -1.46
CA LEU A 88 5.76 3.15 -1.84
C LEU A 88 4.91 2.98 -0.60
N GLY A 89 3.65 3.38 -0.65
CA GLY A 89 2.64 3.11 0.37
C GLY A 89 1.35 2.60 -0.24
N LEU A 90 0.73 1.61 0.39
CA LEU A 90 -0.60 1.14 0.05
C LEU A 90 -1.30 0.51 1.27
N PRO A 91 -2.65 0.58 1.32
CA PRO A 91 -3.42 -0.12 2.34
C PRO A 91 -3.35 -1.63 2.13
N VAL A 92 -3.23 -2.35 3.24
CA VAL A 92 -3.29 -3.81 3.27
C VAL A 92 -4.24 -4.26 4.35
N MET A 93 -4.91 -5.38 4.11
CA MET A 93 -5.65 -6.12 5.13
C MET A 93 -4.81 -7.29 5.59
N ARG A 94 -4.52 -7.37 6.87
CA ARG A 94 -3.85 -8.53 7.45
C ARG A 94 -4.90 -9.52 7.93
N SER A 95 -4.74 -10.78 7.58
CA SER A 95 -5.57 -11.85 8.16
C SER A 95 -5.30 -11.91 9.66
N GLY A 96 -6.35 -11.79 10.48
CA GLY A 96 -6.23 -11.99 11.93
C GLY A 96 -5.83 -13.42 12.26
N GLU A 97 -5.20 -13.63 13.42
CA GLU A 97 -4.70 -14.95 13.85
C GLU A 97 -5.76 -16.06 13.89
N ASN A 98 -7.05 -15.75 13.79
CA ASN A 98 -8.16 -16.68 13.87
C ASN A 98 -8.96 -16.84 12.57
N GLY A 99 -8.42 -16.46 11.41
CA GLY A 99 -9.10 -16.66 10.11
C GLY A 99 -10.39 -15.85 9.90
N THR A 100 -10.76 -15.00 10.84
CA THR A 100 -11.91 -14.09 10.71
C THR A 100 -11.49 -12.85 9.94
N LYS A 101 -11.79 -12.85 8.64
CA LYS A 101 -11.44 -11.77 7.70
C LYS A 101 -12.07 -10.41 8.02
N PHE A 102 -12.95 -10.28 9.00
CA PHE A 102 -13.78 -9.09 9.21
C PHE A 102 -13.96 -8.61 10.66
N LEU A 103 -13.55 -9.35 11.65
CA LEU A 103 -13.68 -8.95 13.05
C LEU A 103 -12.29 -8.89 13.69
N GLY A 104 -11.71 -7.68 13.75
CA GLY A 104 -10.46 -7.41 14.45
C GLY A 104 -9.21 -7.23 13.57
N SER A 105 -9.32 -7.26 12.24
CA SER A 105 -8.22 -6.85 11.37
C SER A 105 -8.20 -5.32 11.31
N ALA A 106 -7.30 -4.72 12.03
CA ALA A 106 -7.04 -3.29 11.87
C ALA A 106 -6.52 -3.04 10.45
N ALA A 107 -7.02 -1.99 9.81
CA ALA A 107 -6.44 -1.48 8.58
C ALA A 107 -4.97 -1.17 8.82
N SER A 108 -4.14 -1.49 7.86
CA SER A 108 -2.71 -1.18 7.89
C SER A 108 -2.31 -0.49 6.60
N VAL A 109 -1.39 0.43 6.69
CA VAL A 109 -0.71 0.96 5.51
C VAL A 109 0.69 0.38 5.47
N LEU A 110 0.94 -0.44 4.45
CA LEU A 110 2.24 -1.02 4.17
C LEU A 110 3.12 0.01 3.46
N TYR A 111 4.37 0.11 3.89
CA TYR A 111 5.39 0.89 3.22
C TYR A 111 6.51 -0.03 2.73
N LEU A 112 6.87 0.13 1.45
CA LEU A 112 7.99 -0.56 0.82
C LEU A 112 9.02 0.46 0.37
N ARG A 113 10.28 0.23 0.69
CA ARG A 113 11.41 0.96 0.13
C ARG A 113 11.72 0.39 -1.24
N ARG A 114 11.84 1.25 -2.23
CA ARG A 114 12.42 0.94 -3.53
C ARG A 114 13.84 1.47 -3.58
N ASP A 115 14.78 0.57 -3.84
CA ASP A 115 16.18 0.88 -4.14
C ASP A 115 16.48 0.34 -5.54
N ARG A 116 16.69 1.24 -6.50
CA ARG A 116 16.82 0.94 -7.93
C ARG A 116 15.57 0.23 -8.48
N ARG A 117 15.45 -1.04 -8.42
CA ARG A 117 14.23 -1.79 -8.81
C ARG A 117 13.78 -2.78 -7.77
N ASP A 118 14.62 -3.00 -6.76
CA ASP A 118 14.31 -3.92 -5.69
C ASP A 118 13.40 -3.29 -4.65
N LEU A 119 12.44 -4.06 -4.19
CA LEU A 119 11.53 -3.68 -3.11
C LEU A 119 11.92 -4.38 -1.83
N SER A 120 11.88 -3.66 -0.74
CA SER A 120 12.09 -4.19 0.60
C SER A 120 11.06 -3.62 1.58
N LEU A 121 10.76 -4.38 2.63
CA LEU A 121 9.83 -3.92 3.66
C LEU A 121 10.41 -2.71 4.39
N ALA A 122 9.68 -1.60 4.33
CA ALA A 122 9.98 -0.40 5.11
C ALA A 122 9.18 -0.32 6.41
N GLY A 123 8.10 -1.09 6.55
CA GLY A 123 7.28 -1.14 7.76
C GLY A 123 5.80 -0.98 7.49
N THR A 124 5.02 -1.00 8.56
CA THR A 124 3.58 -0.73 8.52
C THR A 124 3.20 0.34 9.53
N LEU A 125 2.15 1.09 9.23
CA LEU A 125 1.42 1.89 10.20
C LEU A 125 0.03 1.28 10.33
N ASP A 126 -0.30 0.85 11.54
CA ASP A 126 -1.50 0.06 11.80
C ASP A 126 -2.57 0.91 12.49
N ALA A 127 -3.83 0.73 12.11
CA ALA A 127 -4.95 1.30 12.85
C ALA A 127 -5.06 0.61 14.22
N ARG A 128 -5.49 1.37 15.21
CA ARG A 128 -5.86 0.79 16.50
C ARG A 128 -7.34 0.41 16.46
N PRO A 129 -7.74 -0.69 17.13
CA PRO A 129 -9.15 -0.99 17.30
C PRO A 129 -9.83 0.23 17.93
N GLY A 130 -10.57 0.98 17.14
CA GLY A 130 -11.22 2.20 17.60
C GLY A 130 -12.57 1.87 18.21
N GLN A 131 -12.95 2.61 19.25
CA GLN A 131 -14.31 2.63 19.78
C GLN A 131 -15.05 3.84 19.21
N GLY A 132 -15.09 3.94 17.88
CA GLY A 132 -15.93 4.93 17.21
C GLY A 132 -17.38 4.58 17.44
N ASP A 133 -18.15 5.51 17.99
CA ASP A 133 -19.58 5.34 18.20
C ASP A 133 -20.36 6.00 17.05
N ASP A 134 -20.19 5.42 15.88
CA ASP A 134 -20.85 5.85 14.64
C ASP A 134 -22.03 4.95 14.24
N ASN A 135 -22.49 4.06 15.16
CA ASN A 135 -23.48 3.01 14.92
C ASN A 135 -23.07 2.02 13.81
N CYS A 136 -21.81 1.94 13.47
CA CYS A 136 -21.33 1.02 12.48
C CYS A 136 -20.97 -0.32 13.12
N LEU A 137 -21.74 -1.36 12.83
CA LEU A 137 -21.59 -2.70 13.41
C LEU A 137 -20.43 -3.50 12.81
N ALA A 138 -19.90 -3.07 11.69
CA ALA A 138 -18.74 -3.68 11.02
C ALA A 138 -17.90 -2.58 10.41
N SER A 139 -16.73 -2.40 10.92
CA SER A 139 -15.62 -1.61 10.40
C SER A 139 -15.93 -0.59 9.30
N CYS A 140 -16.72 0.44 9.62
CA CYS A 140 -16.78 1.62 8.76
C CYS A 140 -15.39 2.27 8.62
N VAL A 141 -14.47 1.89 9.48
CA VAL A 141 -13.08 2.33 9.50
C VAL A 141 -12.27 1.68 8.38
N ASP A 142 -12.55 0.41 8.07
CA ASP A 142 -11.72 -0.40 7.20
C ASP A 142 -12.27 -0.54 5.77
N TRP A 143 -13.46 -0.02 5.53
CA TRP A 143 -14.17 -0.23 4.27
C TRP A 143 -14.26 1.06 3.46
N TYR A 144 -14.09 0.96 2.15
CA TYR A 144 -14.36 2.03 1.17
C TYR A 144 -13.45 3.26 1.16
N GLY A 145 -12.14 3.05 1.09
CA GLY A 145 -11.21 4.11 0.74
C GLY A 145 -10.89 5.07 1.87
N ASN A 146 -11.14 4.66 3.10
CA ASN A 146 -10.75 5.39 4.29
C ASN A 146 -9.32 5.09 4.73
N ALA A 147 -8.65 4.10 4.14
CA ALA A 147 -7.25 3.80 4.41
C ALA A 147 -6.38 4.18 3.21
N ARG A 148 -5.38 5.00 3.43
CA ARG A 148 -4.42 5.41 2.38
C ARG A 148 -3.14 5.99 2.97
N PRO A 149 -2.01 5.79 2.28
CA PRO A 149 -0.81 6.56 2.57
C PRO A 149 -0.96 8.00 2.09
N VAL A 150 -0.36 8.92 2.82
CA VAL A 150 -0.31 10.34 2.44
C VAL A 150 1.13 10.82 2.61
N PHE A 151 1.70 11.37 1.53
CA PHE A 151 3.00 12.02 1.56
C PHE A 151 2.80 13.52 1.39
N PHE A 152 3.12 14.28 2.41
CA PHE A 152 2.94 15.73 2.40
C PHE A 152 4.08 16.45 3.11
N GLY A 153 4.67 17.46 2.45
CA GLY A 153 5.74 18.28 3.04
C GLY A 153 6.94 17.44 3.53
N GLY A 154 7.32 16.38 2.80
CA GLY A 154 8.40 15.47 3.20
C GLY A 154 8.04 14.49 4.31
N ARG A 155 6.84 14.60 4.88
CA ARG A 155 6.34 13.73 5.95
C ARG A 155 5.59 12.52 5.39
N ILE A 156 5.44 11.50 6.21
CA ILE A 156 4.78 10.23 5.90
C ILE A 156 3.56 10.11 6.82
N PHE A 157 2.39 9.83 6.25
CA PHE A 157 1.18 9.61 7.03
C PHE A 157 0.42 8.40 6.51
N ALA A 158 -0.31 7.76 7.42
CA ALA A 158 -1.39 6.82 7.12
C ALA A 158 -2.70 7.42 7.60
N LEU A 159 -3.66 7.61 6.70
CA LEU A 159 -5.05 7.86 7.07
C LEU A 159 -5.74 6.50 7.13
N MET A 160 -6.37 6.20 8.26
CA MET A 160 -7.03 4.91 8.50
C MET A 160 -8.33 5.17 9.25
N GLY A 161 -9.42 5.28 8.50
CA GLY A 161 -10.72 5.60 9.06
C GLY A 161 -10.73 6.90 9.85
N TYR A 162 -10.82 6.80 11.17
CA TYR A 162 -10.82 7.94 12.07
C TYR A 162 -9.44 8.27 12.67
N GLU A 163 -8.39 7.68 12.15
CA GLU A 163 -7.04 7.92 12.64
C GLU A 163 -6.15 8.51 11.53
N LEU A 164 -5.36 9.50 11.91
CA LEU A 164 -4.22 9.98 11.12
C LEU A 164 -2.94 9.66 11.89
N VAL A 165 -2.14 8.77 11.33
CA VAL A 165 -0.88 8.33 11.94
C VAL A 165 0.29 8.93 11.17
N GLU A 166 1.14 9.71 11.85
CA GLU A 166 2.40 10.17 11.28
C GLU A 166 3.47 9.11 11.47
N GLY A 167 4.12 8.73 10.38
CA GLY A 167 5.32 7.93 10.36
C GLY A 167 6.58 8.77 10.22
N ARG A 168 7.69 8.26 10.72
CA ARG A 168 9.02 8.81 10.52
C ARG A 168 9.95 7.74 9.96
N TRP A 169 10.75 8.12 8.97
CA TRP A 169 11.84 7.28 8.50
C TRP A 169 12.96 7.26 9.55
N GLN A 170 13.25 6.11 10.11
CA GLN A 170 14.26 5.94 11.13
C GLN A 170 14.92 4.56 11.02
N ALA A 171 16.25 4.52 10.95
CA ALA A 171 17.03 3.29 10.87
C ALA A 171 16.54 2.32 9.76
N GLY A 172 16.24 2.86 8.57
CA GLY A 172 15.81 2.05 7.42
C GLY A 172 14.35 1.60 7.46
N ALA A 173 13.54 2.11 8.39
CA ALA A 173 12.13 1.74 8.51
C ALA A 173 11.23 2.95 8.77
N VAL A 174 9.96 2.83 8.40
CA VAL A 174 8.87 3.73 8.80
C VAL A 174 8.35 3.29 10.17
N ARG A 175 8.42 4.17 11.15
CA ARG A 175 7.92 3.94 12.51
C ARG A 175 6.93 5.02 12.90
N GLU A 176 5.90 4.66 13.66
CA GLU A 176 4.94 5.63 14.20
C GLU A 176 5.67 6.71 15.01
N LYS A 177 5.35 7.96 14.74
CA LYS A 177 5.84 9.15 15.44
C LYS A 177 4.75 9.81 16.27
N ALA A 178 3.56 9.93 15.70
CA ALA A 178 2.41 10.57 16.33
C ALA A 178 1.11 10.01 15.75
N ARG A 179 0.03 10.15 16.50
CA ARG A 179 -1.29 9.70 16.12
C ARG A 179 -2.34 10.70 16.56
N ILE A 180 -3.32 10.93 15.71
CA ILE A 180 -4.52 11.69 16.01
C ILE A 180 -5.71 10.77 15.76
N ASP A 181 -6.55 10.60 16.77
CA ASP A 181 -7.84 9.94 16.69
C ASP A 181 -8.94 11.02 16.71
N PHE A 182 -9.75 11.04 15.68
CA PHE A 182 -10.87 11.97 15.52
C PHE A 182 -12.23 11.23 15.43
N ALA A 183 -12.28 10.00 15.94
CA ALA A 183 -13.51 9.23 16.01
C ALA A 183 -14.59 9.99 16.78
N PRO A 184 -15.85 9.93 16.32
CA PRO A 184 -16.97 10.50 17.07
C PRO A 184 -17.09 9.79 18.42
N ARG A 185 -17.18 10.58 19.47
CA ARG A 185 -17.42 10.07 20.86
C ARG A 185 -18.85 10.35 21.25
N ARG A 186 -19.53 9.39 21.87
CA ARG A 186 -20.81 9.67 22.51
C ARG A 186 -20.64 10.85 23.45
N ARG A 187 -21.39 11.91 23.23
CA ARG A 187 -21.61 12.90 24.29
C ARG A 187 -22.33 12.14 25.40
N GLY A 188 -21.65 11.94 26.52
CA GLY A 188 -22.25 11.33 27.69
C GLY A 188 -23.54 12.09 27.99
N GLY A 189 -24.66 11.38 27.93
CA GLY A 189 -25.96 11.94 28.34
C GLY A 189 -25.82 12.37 29.81
N ARG A 190 -26.07 13.65 30.03
CA ARG A 190 -26.32 14.17 31.37
C ARG A 190 -27.73 13.76 31.80
#